data_08c470217e24e4d08e2b9b588a6861fc
#
_entry.id   08c470217e24e4d08e2b9b588a6861fc
#
_cell.length_a   1.000
_cell.length_b   1.000
_cell.length_c   1.000
_cell.angle_alpha   90.00
_cell.angle_beta   90.00
_cell.angle_gamma   90.00
#
_symmetry.space_group_name_H-M   'P 1'
#
loop_
_entity.id
_entity.type
_entity.pdbx_description
1 polymer ?
#
loop_
_entity_poly.entity_id
_entity_poly.type
_entity_poly.pdbx_seq_one_letter_code
_entity_poly.pdbx_strand_id
1 'polypeptide(L)'
;MLNLVILIAALALGQQPAERAKVEVPVLKAGLGACSADFMVKDANAQPVYSANVHVRIRYGFMNVKRMDLEIGTNSDGKARFEGLPAKAKPLVYDVQKDTLKSTVEQDVASRCEAKFEVTLK
;
A
#
# COMPACT_ATOMS: atom_id res chain seq x y z
N MET A 1 -34.70 -39.10 16.16
CA MET A 1 -34.91 -38.43 16.05
C MET A 1 -34.23 -37.29 16.32
N LEU A 2 -34.12 -36.75 16.55
CA LEU A 2 -33.51 -35.78 16.85
C LEU A 2 -32.32 -35.35 16.29
N ASN A 3 -31.78 -35.90 15.95
CA ASN A 3 -30.57 -35.70 15.46
C ASN A 3 -30.48 -34.58 14.62
N LEU A 4 -31.26 -34.39 14.01
CA LEU A 4 -31.28 -33.41 13.12
C LEU A 4 -30.70 -32.24 13.56
N VAL A 5 -31.04 -31.98 14.40
CA VAL A 5 -30.55 -30.91 14.99
C VAL A 5 -29.19 -30.64 14.69
N ILE A 6 -28.52 -31.41 14.85
CA ILE A 6 -27.23 -31.27 14.61
C ILE A 6 -26.81 -30.44 13.56
N LEU A 7 -27.27 -30.75 12.57
CA LEU A 7 -26.85 -30.10 11.47
C LEU A 7 -26.72 -28.76 11.67
N ILE A 8 -27.48 -28.26 12.22
CA ILE A 8 -27.45 -26.98 12.47
C ILE A 8 -26.18 -26.49 12.70
N ALA A 9 -25.69 -27.06 13.59
CA ALA A 9 -24.42 -26.65 13.96
C ALA A 9 -23.63 -26.33 12.77
N ALA A 10 -23.68 -27.12 11.96
CA ALA A 10 -22.86 -26.89 10.83
C ALA A 10 -22.86 -25.51 10.42
N LEU A 11 -23.97 -24.98 10.31
CA LEU A 11 -23.97 -23.74 9.82
C LEU A 11 -23.20 -22.84 10.52
N ALA A 12 -23.25 -23.00 11.63
CA ALA A 12 -22.55 -22.10 12.40
C ALA A 12 -21.27 -21.79 11.71
N LEU A 13 -20.89 -22.57 11.01
CA LEU A 13 -19.66 -22.35 10.40
C LEU A 13 -19.65 -21.29 9.52
N GLY A 14 -20.64 -21.01 9.01
CA GLY A 14 -20.64 -19.95 8.07
C GLY A 14 -19.76 -18.86 8.55
N GLN A 15 -19.49 -18.85 9.70
CA GLN A 15 -18.63 -17.87 10.22
C GLN A 15 -17.40 -17.62 9.52
N GLN A 16 -16.92 -18.44 8.86
CA GLN A 16 -15.69 -18.24 8.16
C GLN A 16 -15.67 -16.87 7.60
N PRO A 17 -16.68 -16.34 7.23
CA PRO A 17 -16.72 -15.06 6.62
C PRO A 17 -15.81 -14.08 7.33
N ALA A 18 -15.72 -14.22 8.55
CA ALA A 18 -14.90 -13.33 9.31
C ALA A 18 -13.50 -13.24 8.77
N GLU A 19 -13.01 -14.23 8.20
CA GLU A 19 -11.68 -14.18 7.70
C GLU A 19 -11.52 -13.32 6.49
N ARG A 20 -12.51 -13.20 5.71
CA ARG A 20 -12.37 -12.42 4.53
C ARG A 20 -12.25 -10.96 4.86
N ALA A 21 -12.52 -10.58 6.07
CA ALA A 21 -12.43 -9.20 6.41
C ALA A 21 -10.97 -8.78 6.46
N LYS A 22 -10.09 -9.74 6.49
CA LYS A 22 -8.68 -9.40 6.56
C LYS A 22 -8.11 -9.23 5.18
N VAL A 23 -7.84 -8.03 4.82
CA VAL A 23 -7.22 -7.71 3.54
C VAL A 23 -5.80 -7.31 3.83
N GLU A 24 -4.88 -8.06 3.31
CA GLU A 24 -3.48 -7.77 3.57
C GLU A 24 -3.00 -6.58 2.76
N VAL A 25 -2.17 -5.78 3.36
CA VAL A 25 -1.59 -4.63 2.69
C VAL A 25 -0.36 -5.11 1.93
N PRO A 26 -0.28 -4.92 0.63
CA PRO A 26 0.91 -5.32 -0.11
C PRO A 26 2.10 -4.49 0.34
N VAL A 27 3.24 -5.13 0.50
CA VAL A 27 4.47 -4.50 0.97
C VAL A 27 5.57 -4.81 -0.02
N LEU A 28 6.28 -3.79 -0.46
CA LEU A 28 7.44 -3.97 -1.32
C LEU A 28 8.66 -3.44 -0.59
N LYS A 29 9.68 -4.27 -0.46
CA LYS A 29 10.88 -3.91 0.29
C LYS A 29 11.98 -3.49 -0.66
N ALA A 30 12.49 -2.29 -0.48
CA ALA A 30 13.56 -1.79 -1.31
C ALA A 30 14.93 -2.27 -0.86
N GLY A 31 15.07 -2.59 0.42
CA GLY A 31 16.36 -3.07 0.94
C GLY A 31 17.45 -2.03 0.97
N LEU A 32 17.11 -0.74 1.03
CA LEU A 32 18.09 0.32 0.99
C LEU A 32 18.25 1.06 2.31
N GLY A 33 17.41 0.81 3.28
CA GLY A 33 17.49 1.51 4.57
C GLY A 33 16.33 1.18 5.47
N ALA A 34 16.06 2.05 6.44
CA ALA A 34 15.05 1.81 7.46
C ALA A 34 13.77 2.63 7.30
N CYS A 35 13.66 3.44 6.27
CA CYS A 35 12.50 4.30 6.11
C CYS A 35 11.35 3.59 5.41
N SER A 36 10.15 4.12 5.54
CA SER A 36 8.95 3.49 5.00
C SER A 36 7.91 4.53 4.58
N ALA A 37 6.96 4.10 3.76
CA ALA A 37 5.86 4.94 3.34
C ALA A 37 4.60 4.09 3.19
N ASP A 38 3.52 4.53 3.82
CA ASP A 38 2.21 3.90 3.72
C ASP A 38 1.31 4.76 2.88
N PHE A 39 0.51 4.12 2.02
CA PHE A 39 -0.42 4.83 1.15
C PHE A 39 -1.83 4.34 1.35
N MET A 40 -2.77 5.27 1.33
CA MET A 40 -4.18 4.99 1.27
C MET A 40 -4.69 5.82 0.10
N VAL A 41 -5.11 5.16 -0.97
CA VAL A 41 -5.52 5.83 -2.20
C VAL A 41 -7.04 5.82 -2.31
N LYS A 42 -7.62 6.99 -2.51
CA LYS A 42 -9.06 7.16 -2.63
C LYS A 42 -9.38 7.95 -3.90
N ASP A 43 -10.60 7.83 -4.35
CA ASP A 43 -11.05 8.64 -5.50
C ASP A 43 -11.74 9.91 -4.97
N ALA A 44 -12.31 10.69 -5.87
CA ALA A 44 -12.94 11.95 -5.51
C ALA A 44 -14.16 11.77 -4.60
N ASN A 45 -14.72 10.56 -4.56
CA ASN A 45 -15.87 10.26 -3.71
C ASN A 45 -15.43 9.59 -2.40
N ALA A 46 -14.15 9.67 -2.08
CA ALA A 46 -13.58 9.09 -0.86
C ALA A 46 -13.68 7.57 -0.81
N GLN A 47 -13.83 6.92 -1.95
CA GLN A 47 -13.85 5.47 -2.01
C GLN A 47 -12.45 4.92 -2.25
N PRO A 48 -12.07 3.82 -1.60
CA PRO A 48 -10.74 3.25 -1.81
C PRO A 48 -10.58 2.79 -3.26
N VAL A 49 -9.39 2.96 -3.79
CA VAL A 49 -9.10 2.60 -5.18
C VAL A 49 -8.26 1.33 -5.21
N TYR A 50 -8.81 0.29 -5.80
CA TYR A 50 -8.12 -0.99 -5.95
C TYR A 50 -7.17 -0.91 -7.15
N SER A 51 -6.00 -1.47 -7.00
CA SER A 51 -5.03 -1.59 -8.09
C SER A 51 -4.57 -0.24 -8.65
N ALA A 52 -4.51 0.78 -7.81
CA ALA A 52 -3.85 2.02 -8.18
C ALA A 52 -2.34 1.74 -8.15
N ASN A 53 -1.63 2.25 -9.10
CA ASN A 53 -0.19 2.02 -9.20
C ASN A 53 0.55 3.13 -8.47
N VAL A 54 1.41 2.75 -7.52
CA VAL A 54 2.25 3.70 -6.81
C VAL A 54 3.67 3.45 -7.28
N HIS A 55 4.27 4.45 -7.88
CA HIS A 55 5.62 4.33 -8.46
C HIS A 55 6.55 5.33 -7.83
N VAL A 56 7.80 4.90 -7.56
CA VAL A 56 8.83 5.81 -7.08
C VAL A 56 10.15 5.41 -7.71
N ARG A 57 10.93 6.41 -8.08
CA ARG A 57 12.30 6.18 -8.55
C ARG A 57 13.23 6.68 -7.46
N ILE A 58 14.08 5.81 -6.98
CA ILE A 58 15.00 6.11 -5.89
C ILE A 58 16.40 6.20 -6.46
N ARG A 59 17.10 7.30 -6.17
CA ARG A 59 18.51 7.43 -6.53
C ARG A 59 19.30 7.27 -5.26
N TYR A 60 20.33 6.47 -5.29
CA TYR A 60 21.09 6.16 -4.10
C TYR A 60 22.54 5.83 -4.44
N GLY A 61 23.32 5.56 -3.40
CA GLY A 61 24.72 5.21 -3.57
C GLY A 61 25.59 6.45 -3.70
N PHE A 62 26.87 6.25 -3.99
CA PHE A 62 27.82 7.32 -4.06
C PHE A 62 27.43 8.28 -5.18
N MET A 63 27.25 9.54 -4.84
CA MET A 63 26.87 10.59 -5.78
C MET A 63 25.52 10.29 -6.48
N ASN A 64 24.69 9.46 -5.87
CA ASN A 64 23.37 9.13 -6.39
C ASN A 64 23.39 8.57 -7.81
N VAL A 65 24.43 7.82 -8.14
CA VAL A 65 24.52 7.27 -9.49
C VAL A 65 23.69 6.01 -9.69
N LYS A 66 23.29 5.34 -8.60
CA LYS A 66 22.45 4.15 -8.73
C LYS A 66 21.00 4.56 -8.66
N ARG A 67 20.16 3.75 -9.28
CA ARG A 67 18.76 4.08 -9.36
C ARG A 67 17.92 2.80 -9.28
N MET A 68 16.79 2.88 -8.61
CA MET A 68 15.89 1.76 -8.47
C MET A 68 14.48 2.29 -8.68
N ASP A 69 13.71 1.60 -9.52
CA ASP A 69 12.32 1.95 -9.74
C ASP A 69 11.46 0.91 -9.03
N LEU A 70 10.50 1.36 -8.23
CA LEU A 70 9.61 0.49 -7.51
C LEU A 70 8.17 0.81 -7.88
N GLU A 71 7.36 -0.23 -8.04
CA GLU A 71 5.94 -0.06 -8.33
C GLU A 71 5.16 -1.06 -7.52
N ILE A 72 4.03 -0.65 -7.01
CA ILE A 72 3.18 -1.54 -6.25
C ILE A 72 1.73 -1.15 -6.49
N GLY A 73 0.84 -2.12 -6.55
CA GLY A 73 -0.59 -1.85 -6.70
C GLY A 73 -1.29 -1.89 -5.36
N THR A 74 -2.27 -1.03 -5.16
CA THR A 74 -3.03 -1.00 -3.92
C THR A 74 -4.00 -2.17 -3.84
N ASN A 75 -4.35 -2.57 -2.62
CA ASN A 75 -5.32 -3.62 -2.39
C ASN A 75 -6.75 -3.04 -2.43
N SER A 76 -7.76 -3.85 -2.12
CA SER A 76 -9.14 -3.40 -2.20
C SER A 76 -9.47 -2.30 -1.20
N ASP A 77 -8.64 -2.10 -0.19
CA ASP A 77 -8.81 -0.99 0.75
C ASP A 77 -8.03 0.24 0.30
N GLY A 78 -7.45 0.21 -0.88
CA GLY A 78 -6.65 1.31 -1.40
C GLY A 78 -5.28 1.44 -0.76
N LYS A 79 -4.80 0.40 -0.09
CA LYS A 79 -3.57 0.49 0.69
C LYS A 79 -2.38 -0.20 0.04
N ALA A 80 -1.20 0.37 0.25
CA ALA A 80 0.06 -0.20 -0.18
C ALA A 80 1.17 0.38 0.70
N ARG A 81 2.30 -0.32 0.77
CA ARG A 81 3.39 0.12 1.63
C ARG A 81 4.74 -0.19 1.00
N PHE A 82 5.65 0.76 1.08
CA PHE A 82 7.05 0.53 0.77
C PHE A 82 7.84 0.50 2.07
N GLU A 83 8.79 -0.43 2.16
CA GLU A 83 9.70 -0.54 3.29
C GLU A 83 11.13 -0.55 2.78
N GLY A 84 12.08 -0.38 3.67
CA GLY A 84 13.48 -0.45 3.29
C GLY A 84 13.94 0.73 2.45
N LEU A 85 13.27 1.87 2.57
CA LEU A 85 13.64 3.05 1.82
C LEU A 85 14.88 3.70 2.44
N PRO A 86 15.74 4.33 1.63
CA PRO A 86 16.97 4.91 2.15
C PRO A 86 16.70 6.13 3.02
N ALA A 87 17.43 6.22 4.14
CA ALA A 87 17.27 7.33 5.06
C ALA A 87 17.99 8.59 4.57
N LYS A 88 18.94 8.41 3.67
CA LYS A 88 19.70 9.54 3.14
C LYS A 88 19.54 9.55 1.64
N ALA A 89 18.62 10.34 1.17
CA ALA A 89 18.36 10.44 -0.23
C ALA A 89 17.70 11.77 -0.50
N LYS A 90 17.65 12.17 -1.75
CA LYS A 90 16.87 13.34 -2.10
C LYS A 90 15.42 12.96 -1.86
N PRO A 91 14.53 13.93 -1.69
CA PRO A 91 13.13 13.64 -1.47
C PRO A 91 12.59 12.66 -2.50
N LEU A 92 11.81 11.70 -2.03
CA LEU A 92 11.22 10.70 -2.90
C LEU A 92 9.89 11.21 -3.41
N VAL A 93 9.68 11.10 -4.71
CA VAL A 93 8.44 11.55 -5.34
C VAL A 93 7.67 10.32 -5.76
N TYR A 94 6.47 10.18 -5.24
CA TYR A 94 5.61 9.03 -5.55
C TYR A 94 4.54 9.47 -6.54
N ASP A 95 4.45 8.73 -7.66
CA ASP A 95 3.42 8.97 -8.64
C ASP A 95 2.35 7.92 -8.46
N VAL A 96 1.13 8.34 -8.21
CA VAL A 96 0.01 7.43 -7.99
C VAL A 96 -0.93 7.58 -9.17
N GLN A 97 -1.28 6.48 -9.80
CA GLN A 97 -2.07 6.54 -11.01
C GLN A 97 -3.05 5.38 -11.11
N LYS A 98 -4.24 5.67 -11.61
CA LYS A 98 -5.22 4.65 -11.95
C LYS A 98 -5.96 5.16 -13.18
N ASP A 99 -5.85 4.44 -14.29
CA ASP A 99 -6.42 4.85 -15.57
C ASP A 99 -5.89 6.24 -15.94
N THR A 100 -6.74 7.24 -16.09
CA THR A 100 -6.30 8.59 -16.43
C THR A 100 -6.13 9.48 -15.21
N LEU A 101 -6.41 8.96 -14.02
CA LEU A 101 -6.33 9.76 -12.80
C LEU A 101 -4.93 9.67 -12.20
N LYS A 102 -4.41 10.79 -11.74
CA LYS A 102 -3.05 10.84 -11.22
C LYS A 102 -2.96 11.74 -10.01
N SER A 103 -1.99 11.47 -9.17
CA SER A 103 -1.65 12.34 -8.06
C SER A 103 -0.19 12.10 -7.72
N THR A 104 0.45 13.08 -7.10
CA THR A 104 1.87 12.99 -6.74
C THR A 104 2.02 13.42 -5.29
N VAL A 105 2.82 12.69 -4.53
CA VAL A 105 3.16 13.09 -3.15
C VAL A 105 4.66 12.94 -2.98
N GLU A 106 5.21 13.65 -2.02
CA GLU A 106 6.64 13.68 -1.81
C GLU A 106 6.99 13.36 -0.37
N GLN A 107 8.07 12.62 -0.16
CA GLN A 107 8.56 12.30 1.17
C GLN A 107 10.01 12.74 1.29
N ASP A 108 10.28 13.62 2.24
CA ASP A 108 11.65 13.96 2.57
C ASP A 108 12.09 12.96 3.64
N VAL A 109 12.78 11.90 3.22
CA VAL A 109 13.15 10.82 4.14
C VAL A 109 14.07 11.28 5.26
N ALA A 110 14.81 12.36 5.05
CA ALA A 110 15.70 12.86 6.09
C ALA A 110 14.91 13.39 7.29
N SER A 111 13.74 13.97 7.06
CA SER A 111 12.92 14.51 8.13
C SER A 111 11.71 13.65 8.44
N ARG A 112 11.26 12.84 7.48
CA ARG A 112 10.09 11.98 7.66
C ARG A 112 10.42 10.58 7.20
N CYS A 113 11.13 9.84 8.02
CA CYS A 113 11.57 8.50 7.66
C CYS A 113 10.40 7.52 7.57
N GLU A 114 9.35 7.74 8.37
CA GLU A 114 8.14 6.92 8.28
C GLU A 114 7.00 7.86 7.90
N ALA A 115 6.49 7.73 6.70
CA ALA A 115 5.46 8.61 6.21
C ALA A 115 4.15 7.86 5.95
N LYS A 116 3.03 8.57 6.10
CA LYS A 116 1.72 8.02 5.78
C LYS A 116 1.03 9.04 4.90
N PHE A 117 0.55 8.57 3.77
CA PHE A 117 -0.10 9.43 2.80
C PHE A 117 -1.52 9.00 2.53
N GLU A 118 -2.43 9.97 2.53
CA GLU A 118 -3.78 9.76 2.01
C GLU A 118 -3.78 10.46 0.68
N VAL A 119 -3.96 9.73 -0.39
CA VAL A 119 -3.86 10.25 -1.74
C VAL A 119 -5.23 10.22 -2.38
N THR A 120 -5.66 11.35 -2.92
CA THR A 120 -6.93 11.42 -3.64
C THR A 120 -6.61 11.53 -5.13
N LEU A 121 -7.15 10.60 -5.91
CA LEU A 121 -6.97 10.63 -7.35
C LEU A 121 -8.06 11.45 -7.99
N LYS A 122 -7.71 12.35 -8.87
CA LYS A 122 -8.67 13.16 -9.57
C LYS A 122 -8.13 13.68 -10.90
#